data_2ffc36d1f8e1c1642be1e77aaac50f2f
#
_entry.id   2ffc36d1f8e1c1642be1e77aaac50f2f
#
_cell.length_a   1.000
_cell.length_b   1.000
_cell.length_c   1.000
_cell.angle_alpha   90.00
_cell.angle_beta   90.00
_cell.angle_gamma   90.00
#
_symmetry.space_group_name_H-M   'P 1'
#
loop_
_entity.id
_entity.type
_entity.pdbx_description
1 polymer ?
#
loop_
_entity_poly.entity_id
_entity_poly.type
_entity_poly.pdbx_seq_one_letter_code
_entity_poly.pdbx_strand_id
1 'polypeptide(L)'
;IAGVQLKDINVTLGGRGFWHAIISIKKQSGEGKNALMAALSVMDLKHVVVVDDDIDVFNPTMVEWAIATRVQGDRDVMIIPGARAKPLDPSLPIVPHGQVPVGAKVGIDATIGEGIPKERFEAITYAYADSAKIDDYVKGKADPVPAIAPNAVDELAAKIVAVIEQKPLYYSELAEQFRDYDFQTVTRAFGKLHAEQTLWQDARGRMCLRGSKFAAKAPGTN
;
A
#
# COMPACT_ATOMS: atom_id res chain seq x y z
N ILE A 1 -1.80 -8.62 25.63
CA ILE A 1 -2.19 -7.50 26.42
C ILE A 1 -3.69 -7.45 26.52
N ALA A 2 -4.56 -7.38 25.65
CA ALA A 2 -6.03 -7.25 25.82
C ALA A 2 -6.79 -8.54 26.12
N GLY A 3 -6.11 -9.66 26.36
CA GLY A 3 -6.75 -10.99 26.56
C GLY A 3 -7.34 -11.60 25.29
N VAL A 4 -7.24 -10.91 24.16
CA VAL A 4 -7.81 -11.31 22.88
C VAL A 4 -7.02 -12.45 22.27
N GLN A 5 -7.70 -13.46 21.74
CA GLN A 5 -7.06 -14.55 21.00
C GLN A 5 -6.76 -14.12 19.57
N LEU A 6 -5.54 -13.65 19.36
CA LEU A 6 -5.02 -13.26 18.05
C LEU A 6 -4.84 -14.51 17.16
N LYS A 7 -5.29 -14.42 15.91
CA LYS A 7 -5.01 -15.43 14.87
C LYS A 7 -3.90 -14.96 13.92
N ASP A 8 -4.07 -13.77 13.34
CA ASP A 8 -3.10 -13.25 12.36
C ASP A 8 -3.10 -11.72 12.30
N ILE A 9 -2.02 -11.13 11.78
CA ILE A 9 -1.87 -9.68 11.57
C ILE A 9 -1.21 -9.42 10.24
N ASN A 10 -1.78 -8.51 9.48
CA ASN A 10 -1.19 -7.93 8.28
C ASN A 10 -1.00 -6.42 8.46
N VAL A 11 0.24 -5.94 8.54
CA VAL A 11 0.55 -4.52 8.43
C VAL A 11 0.79 -4.23 6.95
N THR A 12 -0.19 -3.63 6.30
CA THR A 12 -0.31 -3.62 4.85
C THR A 12 0.76 -2.79 4.15
N LEU A 13 1.20 -3.23 2.98
CA LEU A 13 2.11 -2.46 2.12
C LEU A 13 1.47 -1.16 1.64
N GLY A 14 0.16 -1.15 1.35
CA GLY A 14 -0.59 0.07 1.02
C GLY A 14 -0.58 1.10 2.16
N GLY A 15 -0.53 0.64 3.41
CA GLY A 15 -0.32 1.45 4.62
C GLY A 15 1.15 1.75 4.92
N ARG A 16 2.04 1.62 3.94
CA ARG A 16 3.49 1.86 4.07
C ARG A 16 4.17 0.97 5.11
N GLY A 17 3.58 -0.18 5.47
CA GLY A 17 4.12 -1.11 6.44
C GLY A 17 4.05 -0.65 7.91
N PHE A 18 3.32 0.41 8.22
CA PHE A 18 3.15 0.89 9.61
C PHE A 18 1.88 1.70 9.89
N TRP A 19 1.17 2.27 8.91
CA TRP A 19 -0.02 3.09 9.18
C TRP A 19 -1.33 2.31 9.22
N HIS A 20 -1.39 1.17 8.54
CA HIS A 20 -2.60 0.38 8.42
C HIS A 20 -2.34 -1.08 8.79
N ALA A 21 -3.12 -1.59 9.74
CA ALA A 21 -3.09 -2.99 10.13
C ALA A 21 -4.47 -3.63 9.99
N ILE A 22 -4.49 -4.90 9.58
CA ILE A 22 -5.66 -5.76 9.59
C ILE A 22 -5.35 -6.89 10.57
N ILE A 23 -6.25 -7.15 11.50
CA ILE A 23 -6.05 -8.07 12.61
C ILE A 23 -7.18 -9.10 12.62
N SER A 24 -6.85 -10.36 12.54
CA SER A 24 -7.80 -11.46 12.68
C SER A 24 -7.76 -12.03 14.08
N ILE A 25 -8.92 -12.17 14.69
CA ILE A 25 -9.10 -12.67 16.05
C ILE A 25 -10.11 -13.80 16.09
N LYS A 26 -9.92 -14.73 17.03
CA LYS A 26 -10.99 -15.65 17.44
C LYS A 26 -11.82 -14.94 18.50
N LYS A 27 -12.84 -14.24 18.05
CA LYS A 27 -13.61 -13.29 18.84
C LYS A 27 -14.43 -13.97 19.95
N GLN A 28 -14.40 -13.36 21.13
CA GLN A 28 -15.44 -13.44 22.15
C GLN A 28 -16.19 -12.10 22.23
N SER A 29 -17.30 -12.07 22.97
CA SER A 29 -18.13 -10.87 23.10
C SER A 29 -17.32 -9.64 23.51
N GLY A 30 -17.45 -8.55 22.75
CA GLY A 30 -16.76 -7.27 22.99
C GLY A 30 -15.29 -7.22 22.64
N GLU A 31 -14.65 -8.31 22.24
CA GLU A 31 -13.20 -8.36 21.99
C GLU A 31 -12.76 -7.60 20.73
N GLY A 32 -13.63 -7.40 19.74
CA GLY A 32 -13.31 -6.61 18.55
C GLY A 32 -12.85 -5.19 18.92
N LYS A 33 -13.59 -4.51 19.79
CA LYS A 33 -13.21 -3.17 20.28
C LYS A 33 -11.99 -3.19 21.18
N ASN A 34 -11.80 -4.22 22.00
CA ASN A 34 -10.60 -4.36 22.81
C ASN A 34 -9.34 -4.54 21.93
N ALA A 35 -9.45 -5.32 20.86
CA ALA A 35 -8.37 -5.49 19.88
C ALA A 35 -8.04 -4.16 19.17
N LEU A 36 -9.07 -3.38 18.76
CA LEU A 36 -8.89 -2.05 18.19
C LEU A 36 -8.15 -1.10 19.14
N MET A 37 -8.59 -1.00 20.39
CA MET A 37 -7.96 -0.12 21.38
C MET A 37 -6.50 -0.51 21.63
N ALA A 38 -6.24 -1.81 21.76
CA ALA A 38 -4.88 -2.32 21.95
C ALA A 38 -3.97 -1.99 20.77
N ALA A 39 -4.43 -2.18 19.54
CA ALA A 39 -3.66 -1.88 18.34
C ALA A 39 -3.47 -0.38 18.12
N LEU A 40 -4.52 0.42 18.31
CA LEU A 40 -4.46 1.87 18.13
C LEU A 40 -3.62 2.59 19.21
N SER A 41 -3.28 1.91 20.32
CA SER A 41 -2.29 2.44 21.27
C SER A 41 -0.88 2.52 20.68
N VAL A 42 -0.60 1.77 19.63
CA VAL A 42 0.69 1.86 18.90
C VAL A 42 0.74 3.16 18.13
N MET A 43 1.77 3.98 18.36
CA MET A 43 1.89 5.32 17.79
C MET A 43 1.84 5.29 16.25
N ASP A 44 2.48 4.33 15.64
CA ASP A 44 2.64 4.24 14.19
C ASP A 44 1.35 3.83 13.47
N LEU A 45 0.46 3.09 14.13
CA LEU A 45 -0.80 2.68 13.52
C LEU A 45 -1.81 3.84 13.52
N LYS A 46 -2.30 4.16 12.34
CA LYS A 46 -3.30 5.21 12.10
C LYS A 46 -4.69 4.64 11.81
N HIS A 47 -4.74 3.55 11.04
CA HIS A 47 -5.96 2.82 10.72
C HIS A 47 -5.81 1.36 11.11
N VAL A 48 -6.82 0.80 11.75
CA VAL A 48 -6.86 -0.62 12.12
C VAL A 48 -8.22 -1.20 11.78
N VAL A 49 -8.22 -2.36 11.15
CA VAL A 49 -9.42 -3.17 10.90
C VAL A 49 -9.28 -4.46 11.68
N VAL A 50 -10.29 -4.81 12.46
CA VAL A 50 -10.37 -6.10 13.15
C VAL A 50 -11.44 -6.97 12.48
N VAL A 51 -11.09 -8.21 12.18
CA VAL A 51 -11.96 -9.21 11.53
C VAL A 51 -12.00 -10.51 12.33
N ASP A 52 -12.99 -11.34 12.06
CA ASP A 52 -13.05 -12.69 12.63
C ASP A 52 -12.03 -13.64 11.98
N ASP A 53 -11.84 -14.81 12.58
CA ASP A 53 -10.89 -15.84 12.16
C ASP A 53 -11.23 -16.56 10.85
N ASP A 54 -12.38 -16.27 10.25
CA ASP A 54 -12.78 -16.76 8.92
C ASP A 54 -12.27 -15.87 7.76
N ILE A 55 -11.71 -14.71 8.07
CA ILE A 55 -11.17 -13.76 7.07
C ILE A 55 -9.65 -13.91 6.97
N ASP A 56 -9.17 -14.12 5.76
CA ASP A 56 -7.75 -14.03 5.44
C ASP A 56 -7.31 -12.57 5.36
N VAL A 57 -6.49 -12.13 6.31
CA VAL A 57 -5.99 -10.75 6.41
C VAL A 57 -5.04 -10.35 5.27
N PHE A 58 -4.53 -11.33 4.52
CA PHE A 58 -3.68 -11.11 3.35
C PHE A 58 -4.47 -11.04 2.04
N ASN A 59 -5.78 -11.35 2.09
CA ASN A 59 -6.68 -11.23 0.96
C ASN A 59 -7.51 -9.94 1.06
N PRO A 60 -7.14 -8.86 0.34
CA PRO A 60 -7.83 -7.57 0.44
C PRO A 60 -9.31 -7.65 0.05
N THR A 61 -9.69 -8.53 -0.88
CA THR A 61 -11.09 -8.71 -1.27
C THR A 61 -11.93 -9.30 -0.14
N MET A 62 -11.39 -10.26 0.61
CA MET A 62 -12.09 -10.79 1.79
C MET A 62 -12.24 -9.75 2.91
N VAL A 63 -11.19 -8.94 3.11
CA VAL A 63 -11.22 -7.86 4.11
C VAL A 63 -12.24 -6.79 3.73
N GLU A 64 -12.25 -6.36 2.47
CA GLU A 64 -13.23 -5.39 1.96
C GLU A 64 -14.66 -5.93 2.08
N TRP A 65 -14.86 -7.20 1.74
CA TRP A 65 -16.15 -7.88 1.90
C TRP A 65 -16.59 -7.88 3.37
N ALA A 66 -15.70 -8.20 4.32
CA ALA A 66 -16.03 -8.17 5.74
C ALA A 66 -16.44 -6.75 6.19
N ILE A 67 -15.71 -5.72 5.76
CA ILE A 67 -16.05 -4.32 6.05
C ILE A 67 -17.43 -3.98 5.48
N ALA A 68 -17.68 -4.31 4.21
CA ALA A 68 -18.92 -3.96 3.52
C ALA A 68 -20.17 -4.66 4.11
N THR A 69 -20.00 -5.89 4.63
CA THR A 69 -21.15 -6.72 5.06
C THR A 69 -21.37 -6.73 6.56
N ARG A 70 -20.35 -6.52 7.40
CA ARG A 70 -20.42 -6.68 8.87
C ARG A 70 -20.45 -5.36 9.62
N VAL A 71 -19.91 -4.27 9.03
CA VAL A 71 -19.75 -2.98 9.72
C VAL A 71 -21.01 -2.13 9.63
N GLN A 72 -21.40 -1.57 10.78
CA GLN A 72 -22.35 -0.46 10.86
C GLN A 72 -21.62 0.77 11.38
N GLY A 73 -21.66 1.86 10.61
CA GLY A 73 -20.82 3.03 10.84
C GLY A 73 -21.05 3.73 12.18
N ASP A 74 -22.25 3.62 12.74
CA ASP A 74 -22.63 4.26 14.00
C ASP A 74 -22.12 3.54 15.25
N ARG A 75 -21.79 2.25 15.16
CA ARG A 75 -21.36 1.44 16.31
C ARG A 75 -20.00 0.77 16.16
N ASP A 76 -19.59 0.48 14.91
CA ASP A 76 -18.44 -0.37 14.63
C ASP A 76 -17.20 0.44 14.18
N VAL A 77 -17.37 1.76 14.00
CA VAL A 77 -16.29 2.68 13.68
C VAL A 77 -15.88 3.46 14.93
N MET A 78 -14.58 3.42 15.24
CA MET A 78 -13.99 4.14 16.36
C MET A 78 -13.07 5.24 15.83
N ILE A 79 -13.29 6.48 16.22
CA ILE A 79 -12.43 7.61 15.90
C ILE A 79 -11.81 8.12 17.20
N ILE A 80 -10.49 8.19 17.27
CA ILE A 80 -9.74 8.69 18.42
C ILE A 80 -9.04 9.98 17.99
N PRO A 81 -9.59 11.16 18.28
CA PRO A 81 -8.95 12.44 17.99
C PRO A 81 -7.82 12.72 18.99
N GLY A 82 -6.88 13.58 18.61
CA GLY A 82 -5.85 14.06 19.53
C GLY A 82 -4.81 13.03 19.94
N ALA A 83 -4.65 11.95 19.19
CA ALA A 83 -3.64 10.92 19.46
C ALA A 83 -2.28 11.31 18.89
N ARG A 84 -1.19 10.86 19.55
CA ARG A 84 0.16 10.98 19.00
C ARG A 84 0.25 10.23 17.69
N ALA A 85 0.87 10.88 16.71
CA ALA A 85 1.00 10.34 15.36
C ALA A 85 2.47 10.33 14.91
N LYS A 86 2.74 9.55 13.88
CA LYS A 86 4.09 9.46 13.28
C LYS A 86 4.42 10.75 12.52
N PRO A 87 5.60 11.36 12.73
CA PRO A 87 5.99 12.59 12.02
C PRO A 87 6.04 12.48 10.49
N LEU A 88 6.10 11.24 9.97
CA LEU A 88 6.10 10.96 8.53
C LEU A 88 4.70 10.98 7.90
N ASP A 89 3.63 11.18 8.69
CA ASP A 89 2.26 11.20 8.17
C ASP A 89 2.03 12.48 7.34
N PRO A 90 1.87 12.37 6.00
CA PRO A 90 1.76 13.51 5.10
C PRO A 90 0.44 14.28 5.26
N SER A 91 -0.53 13.73 5.98
CA SER A 91 -1.82 14.38 6.24
C SER A 91 -1.79 15.31 7.45
N LEU A 92 -0.67 15.37 8.17
CA LEU A 92 -0.52 16.21 9.35
C LEU A 92 0.35 17.43 9.06
N PRO A 93 0.13 18.54 9.79
CA PRO A 93 1.02 19.69 9.72
C PRO A 93 2.45 19.32 10.09
N ILE A 94 3.43 19.95 9.43
CA ILE A 94 4.84 19.83 9.82
C ILE A 94 5.00 20.51 11.19
N VAL A 95 5.54 19.76 12.15
CA VAL A 95 5.84 20.27 13.48
C VAL A 95 7.34 20.54 13.63
N PRO A 96 7.77 21.47 14.52
CA PRO A 96 9.17 21.73 14.80
C PRO A 96 9.93 20.47 15.22
N HIS A 97 11.24 20.45 14.94
CA HIS A 97 12.11 19.34 15.33
C HIS A 97 12.00 19.06 16.84
N GLY A 98 11.87 17.79 17.18
CA GLY A 98 11.72 17.35 18.58
C GLY A 98 10.26 17.32 19.09
N GLN A 99 9.31 17.85 18.32
CA GLN A 99 7.89 17.72 18.61
C GLN A 99 7.29 16.50 17.90
N VAL A 100 6.24 15.96 18.49
CA VAL A 100 5.46 14.85 17.90
C VAL A 100 4.12 15.40 17.46
N PRO A 101 3.75 15.18 16.18
CA PRO A 101 2.47 15.65 15.68
C PRO A 101 1.31 14.91 16.36
N VAL A 102 0.17 15.57 16.38
CA VAL A 102 -1.09 15.05 16.90
C VAL A 102 -2.07 14.91 15.75
N GLY A 103 -2.71 13.76 15.66
CA GLY A 103 -3.69 13.44 14.62
C GLY A 103 -4.87 12.65 15.16
N ALA A 104 -5.65 12.08 14.26
CA ALA A 104 -6.72 11.16 14.62
C ALA A 104 -6.38 9.74 14.16
N LYS A 105 -6.90 8.75 14.90
CA LYS A 105 -6.80 7.34 14.55
C LYS A 105 -8.20 6.78 14.29
N VAL A 106 -8.28 5.80 13.40
CA VAL A 106 -9.55 5.15 13.02
C VAL A 106 -9.42 3.65 13.24
N GLY A 107 -10.40 3.07 13.93
CA GLY A 107 -10.58 1.64 14.07
C GLY A 107 -11.90 1.21 13.46
N ILE A 108 -11.92 0.08 12.79
CA ILE A 108 -13.13 -0.53 12.23
C ILE A 108 -13.25 -1.94 12.79
N ASP A 109 -14.30 -2.20 13.53
CA ASP A 109 -14.66 -3.54 13.99
C ASP A 109 -15.51 -4.23 12.92
N ALA A 110 -14.85 -4.98 12.05
CA ALA A 110 -15.49 -5.76 10.99
C ALA A 110 -15.68 -7.23 11.41
N THR A 111 -15.84 -7.47 12.70
CA THR A 111 -16.27 -8.77 13.22
C THR A 111 -17.79 -8.91 13.15
N ILE A 112 -18.30 -10.13 13.15
CA ILE A 112 -19.73 -10.40 13.15
C ILE A 112 -20.34 -9.84 14.45
N GLY A 113 -21.40 -9.04 14.31
CA GLY A 113 -22.10 -8.42 15.45
C GLY A 113 -22.69 -9.45 16.40
N GLU A 114 -22.83 -9.06 17.67
CA GLU A 114 -23.42 -9.91 18.70
C GLU A 114 -24.81 -10.39 18.32
N GLY A 115 -25.06 -11.69 18.49
CA GLY A 115 -26.36 -12.33 18.21
C GLY A 115 -26.70 -12.47 16.72
N ILE A 116 -25.81 -12.12 15.82
CA ILE A 116 -26.00 -12.29 14.37
C ILE A 116 -25.43 -13.66 13.97
N PRO A 117 -26.24 -14.56 13.37
CA PRO A 117 -25.78 -15.87 12.94
C PRO A 117 -24.70 -15.76 11.86
N LYS A 118 -23.62 -16.55 11.96
CA LYS A 118 -22.49 -16.56 11.04
C LYS A 118 -22.92 -16.93 9.61
N GLU A 119 -23.93 -17.75 9.47
CA GLU A 119 -24.48 -18.22 8.20
C GLU A 119 -25.04 -17.09 7.33
N ARG A 120 -25.37 -15.94 7.92
CA ARG A 120 -25.78 -14.74 7.16
C ARG A 120 -24.64 -14.09 6.37
N PHE A 121 -23.40 -14.44 6.69
CA PHE A 121 -22.19 -13.90 6.08
C PHE A 121 -21.46 -14.95 5.23
N GLU A 122 -22.16 -15.96 4.76
CA GLU A 122 -21.60 -16.89 3.79
C GLU A 122 -21.43 -16.18 2.44
N ALA A 123 -20.21 -16.21 1.90
CA ALA A 123 -19.94 -15.68 0.57
C ALA A 123 -20.64 -16.56 -0.48
N ILE A 124 -21.34 -15.91 -1.40
CA ILE A 124 -21.92 -16.63 -2.55
C ILE A 124 -20.74 -17.11 -3.42
N THR A 125 -20.57 -18.42 -3.47
CA THR A 125 -19.60 -19.04 -4.40
C THR A 125 -20.34 -19.52 -5.63
N TYR A 126 -19.76 -19.23 -6.80
CA TYR A 126 -20.30 -19.79 -8.04
C TYR A 126 -20.06 -21.30 -8.07
N ALA A 127 -21.08 -22.05 -8.49
CA ALA A 127 -20.93 -23.47 -8.72
C ALA A 127 -19.72 -23.72 -9.65
N TYR A 128 -18.86 -24.67 -9.25
CA TYR A 128 -17.63 -25.02 -9.98
C TYR A 128 -16.47 -24.00 -9.91
N ALA A 129 -16.55 -22.92 -9.11
CA ALA A 129 -15.45 -21.96 -8.98
C ALA A 129 -14.16 -22.66 -8.54
N ASP A 130 -14.24 -23.59 -7.58
CA ASP A 130 -13.09 -24.34 -7.08
C ASP A 130 -12.51 -25.37 -8.08
N SER A 131 -13.28 -25.74 -9.10
CA SER A 131 -12.84 -26.65 -10.16
C SER A 131 -12.29 -25.94 -11.39
N ALA A 132 -12.51 -24.62 -11.50
CA ALA A 132 -11.97 -23.82 -12.57
C ALA A 132 -10.45 -23.66 -12.41
N LYS A 133 -9.70 -24.27 -13.33
CA LYS A 133 -8.24 -24.09 -13.40
C LYS A 133 -7.93 -23.05 -14.46
N ILE A 134 -7.08 -22.12 -14.11
CA ILE A 134 -6.67 -21.05 -15.03
C ILE A 134 -6.05 -21.64 -16.31
N ASP A 135 -5.36 -22.78 -16.18
CA ASP A 135 -4.74 -23.49 -17.29
C ASP A 135 -5.75 -24.00 -18.35
N ASP A 136 -7.02 -24.20 -17.97
CA ASP A 136 -8.08 -24.62 -18.88
C ASP A 136 -8.50 -23.48 -19.82
N TYR A 137 -8.23 -22.23 -19.44
CA TYR A 137 -8.62 -21.02 -20.17
C TYR A 137 -7.44 -20.34 -20.85
N VAL A 138 -6.23 -20.50 -20.34
CA VAL A 138 -5.02 -19.96 -20.93
C VAL A 138 -4.49 -20.97 -21.96
N LYS A 139 -4.90 -20.80 -23.22
CA LYS A 139 -4.35 -21.57 -24.33
C LYS A 139 -2.95 -21.05 -24.66
N GLY A 140 -1.96 -21.70 -24.13
CA GLY A 140 -0.55 -21.43 -24.39
C GLY A 140 0.23 -21.40 -23.08
N LYS A 141 1.41 -22.04 -23.07
CA LYS A 141 2.39 -21.78 -22.01
C LYS A 141 2.69 -20.29 -22.06
N ALA A 142 2.61 -19.61 -20.92
CA ALA A 142 3.20 -18.29 -20.83
C ALA A 142 4.60 -18.37 -21.42
N ASP A 143 4.85 -17.62 -22.48
CA ASP A 143 6.21 -17.55 -23.02
C ASP A 143 7.15 -17.23 -21.85
N PRO A 144 8.26 -17.95 -21.73
CA PRO A 144 9.21 -17.65 -20.66
C PRO A 144 9.54 -16.18 -20.76
N VAL A 145 9.38 -15.45 -19.64
CA VAL A 145 9.75 -14.03 -19.61
C VAL A 145 11.17 -13.93 -20.15
N PRO A 146 11.39 -13.23 -21.27
CA PRO A 146 12.70 -13.20 -21.89
C PRO A 146 13.74 -12.77 -20.88
N ALA A 147 14.84 -13.52 -20.77
CA ALA A 147 15.94 -13.12 -19.92
C ALA A 147 16.39 -11.73 -20.39
N ILE A 148 16.43 -10.76 -19.45
CA ILE A 148 16.88 -9.40 -19.77
C ILE A 148 18.30 -9.52 -20.33
N ALA A 149 18.51 -9.03 -21.55
CA ALA A 149 19.84 -9.04 -22.16
C ALA A 149 20.83 -8.30 -21.22
N PRO A 150 22.04 -8.81 -21.01
CA PRO A 150 22.96 -8.26 -20.01
C PRO A 150 23.18 -6.74 -20.09
N ASN A 151 23.09 -6.18 -21.28
CA ASN A 151 23.31 -4.73 -21.51
C ASN A 151 22.03 -3.91 -21.67
N ALA A 152 20.83 -4.55 -21.72
CA ALA A 152 19.58 -3.85 -22.01
C ALA A 152 19.24 -2.76 -21.00
N VAL A 153 19.56 -2.99 -19.73
CA VAL A 153 19.35 -2.01 -18.65
C VAL A 153 20.24 -0.79 -18.84
N ASP A 154 21.52 -0.99 -19.19
CA ASP A 154 22.49 0.09 -19.38
C ASP A 154 22.20 0.90 -20.64
N GLU A 155 21.83 0.22 -21.71
CA GLU A 155 21.43 0.87 -22.97
C GLU A 155 20.16 1.71 -22.78
N LEU A 156 19.18 1.19 -22.07
CA LEU A 156 17.96 1.93 -21.78
C LEU A 156 18.21 3.10 -20.83
N ALA A 157 19.04 2.92 -19.81
CA ALA A 157 19.43 4.01 -18.92
C ALA A 157 20.09 5.16 -19.69
N ALA A 158 21.01 4.86 -20.62
CA ALA A 158 21.62 5.85 -21.48
C ALA A 158 20.61 6.57 -22.39
N LYS A 159 19.63 5.85 -22.94
CA LYS A 159 18.55 6.44 -23.74
C LYS A 159 17.65 7.36 -22.92
N ILE A 160 17.29 6.96 -21.69
CA ILE A 160 16.52 7.80 -20.77
C ILE A 160 17.27 9.10 -20.48
N VAL A 161 18.57 9.03 -20.17
CA VAL A 161 19.41 10.20 -19.93
C VAL A 161 19.40 11.13 -21.13
N ALA A 162 19.61 10.62 -22.34
CA ALA A 162 19.63 11.43 -23.56
C ALA A 162 18.31 12.17 -23.82
N VAL A 163 17.18 11.55 -23.48
CA VAL A 163 15.85 12.15 -23.63
C VAL A 163 15.63 13.27 -22.61
N ILE A 164 15.89 13.02 -21.32
CA ILE A 164 15.64 14.00 -20.25
C ILE A 164 16.68 15.14 -20.23
N GLU A 165 17.83 14.96 -20.85
CA GLU A 165 18.81 16.03 -21.08
C GLU A 165 18.26 17.13 -22.00
N GLN A 166 17.47 16.75 -23.00
CA GLN A 166 16.87 17.67 -23.94
C GLN A 166 15.65 18.38 -23.34
N LYS A 167 14.80 17.63 -22.64
CA LYS A 167 13.52 18.12 -22.14
C LYS A 167 13.08 17.32 -20.90
N PRO A 168 12.66 17.99 -19.79
CA PRO A 168 12.06 17.32 -18.65
C PRO A 168 10.75 16.65 -19.03
N LEU A 169 10.55 15.41 -18.58
CA LEU A 169 9.35 14.61 -18.84
C LEU A 169 8.80 13.99 -17.55
N TYR A 170 7.49 13.76 -17.51
CA TYR A 170 6.90 12.94 -16.46
C TYR A 170 7.29 11.47 -16.65
N TYR A 171 7.28 10.72 -15.56
CA TYR A 171 7.54 9.27 -15.61
C TYR A 171 6.63 8.54 -16.60
N SER A 172 5.35 8.90 -16.64
CA SER A 172 4.38 8.33 -17.58
C SER A 172 4.73 8.58 -19.04
N GLU A 173 5.24 9.77 -19.37
CA GLU A 173 5.67 10.13 -20.73
C GLU A 173 6.92 9.33 -21.13
N LEU A 174 7.85 9.14 -20.19
CA LEU A 174 9.05 8.32 -20.43
C LEU A 174 8.68 6.83 -20.56
N ALA A 175 7.79 6.32 -19.71
CA ALA A 175 7.32 4.94 -19.78
C ALA A 175 6.62 4.65 -21.12
N GLU A 176 5.81 5.58 -21.62
CA GLU A 176 5.15 5.46 -22.93
C GLU A 176 6.17 5.51 -24.09
N GLN A 177 7.19 6.36 -23.99
CA GLN A 177 8.23 6.45 -25.02
C GLN A 177 9.08 5.18 -25.12
N PHE A 178 9.22 4.46 -24.02
CA PHE A 178 9.99 3.21 -23.94
C PHE A 178 9.12 1.96 -23.76
N ARG A 179 7.85 2.00 -24.17
CA ARG A 179 6.88 0.91 -24.05
C ARG A 179 7.28 -0.40 -24.75
N ASP A 180 8.20 -0.32 -25.71
CA ASP A 180 8.72 -1.50 -26.43
C ASP A 180 9.70 -2.33 -25.58
N TYR A 181 10.14 -1.80 -24.42
CA TYR A 181 10.93 -2.52 -23.46
C TYR A 181 10.02 -3.19 -22.44
N ASP A 182 10.41 -4.36 -21.96
CA ASP A 182 9.68 -5.03 -20.87
C ASP A 182 9.74 -4.20 -19.57
N PHE A 183 8.71 -4.37 -18.76
CA PHE A 183 8.54 -3.60 -17.52
C PHE A 183 9.73 -3.74 -16.54
N GLN A 184 10.36 -4.93 -16.48
CA GLN A 184 11.49 -5.15 -15.58
C GLN A 184 12.72 -4.38 -16.03
N THR A 185 13.01 -4.36 -17.33
CA THR A 185 14.11 -3.60 -17.90
C THR A 185 13.92 -2.12 -17.65
N VAL A 186 12.72 -1.58 -17.88
CA VAL A 186 12.38 -0.16 -17.60
C VAL A 186 12.60 0.15 -16.13
N THR A 187 12.03 -0.65 -15.23
CA THR A 187 12.15 -0.43 -13.78
C THR A 187 13.60 -0.48 -13.29
N ARG A 188 14.40 -1.42 -13.80
CA ARG A 188 15.82 -1.54 -13.43
C ARG A 188 16.65 -0.38 -13.96
N ALA A 189 16.37 0.12 -15.18
CA ALA A 189 17.05 1.28 -15.74
C ALA A 189 16.80 2.55 -14.90
N PHE A 190 15.55 2.80 -14.51
CA PHE A 190 15.22 3.88 -13.59
C PHE A 190 15.86 3.70 -12.22
N GLY A 191 15.82 2.48 -11.66
CA GLY A 191 16.45 2.15 -10.39
C GLY A 191 17.95 2.41 -10.39
N LYS A 192 18.65 2.05 -11.48
CA LYS A 192 20.07 2.35 -11.68
C LYS A 192 20.35 3.86 -11.68
N LEU A 193 19.64 4.63 -12.51
CA LEU A 193 19.79 6.08 -12.59
C LEU A 193 19.47 6.79 -11.25
N HIS A 194 18.55 6.23 -10.49
CA HIS A 194 18.24 6.73 -9.15
C HIS A 194 19.38 6.43 -8.16
N ALA A 195 19.92 5.21 -8.18
CA ALA A 195 21.03 4.81 -7.32
C ALA A 195 22.30 5.61 -7.62
N GLU A 196 22.55 5.93 -8.88
CA GLU A 196 23.64 6.78 -9.34
C GLU A 196 23.40 8.28 -9.10
N GLN A 197 22.26 8.64 -8.50
CA GLN A 197 21.84 10.03 -8.26
C GLN A 197 21.83 10.91 -9.52
N THR A 198 21.67 10.32 -10.69
CA THR A 198 21.61 11.02 -11.98
C THR A 198 20.27 11.71 -12.19
N LEU A 199 19.17 11.09 -11.68
CA LEU A 199 17.82 11.63 -11.81
C LEU A 199 17.52 12.69 -10.74
N TRP A 200 16.81 13.73 -11.17
CA TRP A 200 16.28 14.80 -10.35
C TRP A 200 14.89 15.21 -10.83
N GLN A 201 14.25 16.15 -10.15
CA GLN A 201 12.97 16.70 -10.57
C GLN A 201 13.06 18.21 -10.77
N ASP A 202 12.31 18.71 -11.73
CA ASP A 202 12.06 20.15 -11.88
C ASP A 202 10.97 20.63 -10.91
N ALA A 203 10.69 21.94 -10.94
CA ALA A 203 9.66 22.54 -10.08
C ALA A 203 8.22 22.03 -10.34
N ARG A 204 8.00 21.32 -11.43
CA ARG A 204 6.70 20.70 -11.79
C ARG A 204 6.66 19.19 -11.52
N GLY A 205 7.72 18.62 -10.93
CA GLY A 205 7.81 17.19 -10.64
C GLY A 205 8.19 16.33 -11.87
N ARG A 206 8.61 16.93 -12.99
CA ARG A 206 9.09 16.19 -14.17
C ARG A 206 10.53 15.76 -13.95
N MET A 207 10.89 14.59 -14.46
CA MET A 207 12.24 14.07 -14.39
C MET A 207 13.20 14.87 -15.27
N CYS A 208 14.34 15.21 -14.72
CA CYS A 208 15.45 15.88 -15.39
C CYS A 208 16.79 15.37 -14.82
N LEU A 209 17.90 15.75 -15.42
CA LEU A 209 19.21 15.43 -14.86
C LEU A 209 19.54 16.31 -13.67
N ARG A 210 20.17 15.71 -12.65
CA ARG A 210 20.70 16.44 -11.51
C ARG A 210 21.71 17.49 -11.98
N GLY A 211 21.56 18.73 -11.50
CA GLY A 211 22.45 19.82 -11.89
C GLY A 211 22.20 20.42 -13.28
N SER A 212 21.20 19.93 -14.03
CA SER A 212 20.80 20.53 -15.29
C SER A 212 20.12 21.88 -15.08
N LYS A 213 20.00 22.68 -16.15
CA LYS A 213 19.27 23.95 -16.14
C LYS A 213 17.78 23.81 -15.74
N PHE A 214 17.25 22.61 -15.76
CA PHE A 214 15.86 22.31 -15.43
C PHE A 214 15.67 21.89 -13.97
N ALA A 215 16.73 21.48 -13.28
CA ALA A 215 16.66 20.96 -11.92
C ALA A 215 16.11 22.03 -10.96
N ALA A 216 15.12 21.63 -10.13
CA ALA A 216 14.66 22.49 -9.06
C ALA A 216 15.81 22.76 -8.09
N LYS A 217 15.97 24.00 -7.65
CA LYS A 217 16.92 24.34 -6.59
C LYS A 217 16.52 23.62 -5.31
N ALA A 218 17.49 23.02 -4.64
CA ALA A 218 17.24 22.42 -3.34
C ALA A 218 16.68 23.49 -2.37
N PRO A 219 15.65 23.18 -1.57
CA PRO A 219 15.15 24.12 -0.57
C PRO A 219 16.31 24.43 0.41
N GLY A 220 16.75 25.69 0.49
CA GLY A 220 17.76 26.15 1.45
C GLY A 220 19.11 26.57 0.90
N THR A 221 19.33 26.62 -0.41
CA THR A 221 20.53 27.29 -1.00
C THR A 221 20.12 28.66 -1.57
N ASN A 222 20.25 29.68 -0.74
CA ASN A 222 20.41 31.07 -1.18
C ASN A 222 21.86 31.29 -1.59
#